data_563930f51a10442293fa29fddadd0b5e
#
_entry.id   563930f51a10442293fa29fddadd0b5e
#
_cell.length_a   1.000
_cell.length_b   1.000
_cell.length_c   1.000
_cell.angle_alpha   90.00
_cell.angle_beta   90.00
_cell.angle_gamma   90.00
#
_symmetry.space_group_name_H-M   'P 1'
#
loop_
_entity.id
_entity.type
_entity.pdbx_description
1 polymer ?
#
loop_
_entity_poly.entity_id
_entity_poly.type
_entity_poly.pdbx_seq_one_letter_code
_entity_poly.pdbx_strand_id
1 'polypeptide(L)'
;GSNNKIYSDISNVTLQNNSIYIYSKDTSGTSANPQIINNTNITATGKNNYGIYSAGYTVNNGNMNLSAGTGNVGVYSIKAGTIENRNGVITVGGSVPGEDEYGIAMAAGYTWTKKDLLKPVSQRPVQTTGNIINRGTINVNGQYSLGMYASGNGSTAKNYGTISLNANNTTGMYLTDKAVGHNYGTITNAAGVKDVTGVVVKNGAKFINEATGVVSLNATNALGVLRTKDEGETLGVIENYGTFNITGDGSEVEKVSESKDLNKSLGKGKDKISIDVPAGATTGTIKLGDIVQSPEI
;
A
#
# COMPACT_ATOMS: atom_id res chain seq x y z
N GLY A 1 -6.16 19.37 -25.35
CA GLY A 1 -5.24 18.26 -25.20
C GLY A 1 -5.65 17.09 -26.06
N SER A 2 -4.76 16.66 -26.91
CA SER A 2 -4.94 15.45 -27.70
C SER A 2 -5.10 14.25 -26.78
N ASN A 3 -6.09 13.40 -27.00
CA ASN A 3 -6.27 12.12 -26.32
C ASN A 3 -5.14 11.15 -26.75
N ASN A 4 -3.92 11.42 -26.31
CA ASN A 4 -2.80 10.55 -26.59
C ASN A 4 -2.93 9.27 -25.76
N LYS A 5 -3.02 8.13 -26.45
CA LYS A 5 -3.06 6.81 -25.83
C LYS A 5 -1.69 6.16 -25.91
N ILE A 6 -1.36 5.43 -24.85
CA ILE A 6 -0.13 4.65 -24.75
C ILE A 6 -0.50 3.18 -24.64
N TYR A 7 0.01 2.37 -25.57
CA TYR A 7 -0.09 0.90 -25.54
C TYR A 7 1.30 0.32 -25.46
N SER A 8 1.50 -0.59 -24.52
CA SER A 8 2.74 -1.37 -24.45
C SER A 8 2.40 -2.85 -24.63
N ASP A 9 2.81 -3.43 -25.78
CA ASP A 9 2.46 -4.78 -26.18
C ASP A 9 3.68 -5.66 -26.45
N ILE A 10 4.90 -5.18 -26.21
CA ILE A 10 6.09 -6.05 -26.23
C ILE A 10 6.04 -7.04 -25.07
N SER A 11 6.64 -8.23 -25.26
CA SER A 11 6.50 -9.31 -24.27
C SER A 11 7.14 -8.94 -22.93
N ASN A 12 8.39 -8.47 -22.94
CA ASN A 12 9.17 -8.22 -21.73
C ASN A 12 10.03 -6.97 -21.84
N VAL A 13 10.24 -6.32 -20.71
CA VAL A 13 11.22 -5.25 -20.53
C VAL A 13 11.95 -5.45 -19.22
N THR A 14 13.22 -5.08 -19.18
CA THR A 14 14.04 -5.13 -17.96
C THR A 14 14.55 -3.73 -17.62
N LEU A 15 14.28 -3.30 -16.39
CA LEU A 15 14.79 -2.06 -15.82
C LEU A 15 15.99 -2.38 -14.92
N GLN A 16 17.03 -1.56 -14.98
CA GLN A 16 18.21 -1.72 -14.12
C GLN A 16 18.10 -0.85 -12.88
N ASN A 17 18.46 0.44 -12.94
CA ASN A 17 18.38 1.36 -11.83
C ASN A 17 17.75 2.68 -12.26
N ASN A 18 17.04 3.33 -11.35
CA ASN A 18 16.55 4.71 -11.49
C ASN A 18 15.79 4.96 -12.81
N SER A 19 14.95 4.01 -13.21
CA SER A 19 14.25 4.04 -14.49
C SER A 19 12.74 3.99 -14.29
N ILE A 20 12.01 4.63 -15.21
CA ILE A 20 10.57 4.55 -15.31
C ILE A 20 10.23 3.98 -16.68
N TYR A 21 9.46 2.89 -16.72
CA TYR A 21 9.08 2.30 -18.01
C TYR A 21 8.04 3.14 -18.75
N ILE A 22 6.91 3.43 -18.10
CA ILE A 22 5.87 4.30 -18.66
C ILE A 22 5.66 5.49 -17.73
N TYR A 23 5.82 6.69 -18.29
CA TYR A 23 5.57 7.94 -17.62
C TYR A 23 4.59 8.79 -18.43
N SER A 24 3.49 9.23 -17.80
CA SER A 24 2.51 10.10 -18.45
C SER A 24 1.95 11.14 -17.49
N LYS A 25 1.92 12.38 -17.95
CA LYS A 25 1.24 13.50 -17.29
C LYS A 25 -0.17 13.74 -17.85
N ASP A 26 -0.59 13.00 -18.86
CA ASP A 26 -1.91 13.10 -19.44
C ASP A 26 -2.94 12.58 -18.46
N THR A 27 -3.91 13.40 -18.10
CA THR A 27 -4.97 13.10 -17.13
C THR A 27 -6.23 12.48 -17.74
N SER A 28 -6.19 12.12 -19.00
CA SER A 28 -7.34 11.58 -19.73
C SER A 28 -7.56 10.09 -19.46
N GLY A 29 -8.64 9.57 -20.02
CA GLY A 29 -9.01 8.18 -19.99
C GLY A 29 -10.03 7.82 -18.92
N THR A 30 -10.69 6.68 -19.15
CA THR A 30 -11.68 6.07 -18.28
C THR A 30 -11.42 4.57 -18.18
N SER A 31 -12.12 3.87 -17.30
CA SER A 31 -12.00 2.40 -17.20
C SER A 31 -12.33 1.69 -18.51
N ALA A 32 -13.35 2.17 -19.23
CA ALA A 32 -13.75 1.60 -20.52
C ALA A 32 -12.82 2.02 -21.68
N ASN A 33 -12.15 3.16 -21.55
CA ASN A 33 -11.26 3.71 -22.56
C ASN A 33 -10.01 4.30 -21.92
N PRO A 34 -9.08 3.45 -21.44
CA PRO A 34 -7.90 3.88 -20.70
C PRO A 34 -6.96 4.75 -21.54
N GLN A 35 -6.25 5.67 -20.88
CA GLN A 35 -5.18 6.45 -21.51
C GLN A 35 -3.93 5.57 -21.71
N ILE A 36 -3.69 4.63 -20.79
CA ILE A 36 -2.54 3.70 -20.85
C ILE A 36 -3.06 2.27 -20.69
N ILE A 37 -2.61 1.38 -21.57
CA ILE A 37 -2.75 -0.07 -21.40
C ILE A 37 -1.37 -0.69 -21.48
N ASN A 38 -0.95 -1.37 -20.41
CA ASN A 38 0.28 -2.13 -20.37
C ASN A 38 0.00 -3.64 -20.40
N ASN A 39 0.45 -4.31 -21.45
CA ASN A 39 0.42 -5.77 -21.58
C ASN A 39 1.84 -6.38 -21.47
N THR A 40 2.85 -5.55 -21.26
CA THR A 40 4.25 -5.93 -21.17
C THR A 40 4.58 -6.44 -19.76
N ASN A 41 5.33 -7.53 -19.66
CA ASN A 41 5.93 -7.95 -18.41
C ASN A 41 7.15 -7.09 -18.08
N ILE A 42 7.19 -6.53 -16.89
CA ILE A 42 8.25 -5.63 -16.44
C ILE A 42 9.06 -6.34 -15.36
N THR A 43 10.37 -6.42 -15.54
CA THR A 43 11.32 -6.93 -14.54
C THR A 43 12.27 -5.81 -14.15
N ALA A 44 12.50 -5.62 -12.85
CA ALA A 44 13.55 -4.74 -12.36
C ALA A 44 14.65 -5.58 -11.69
N THR A 45 15.90 -5.40 -12.13
CA THR A 45 17.07 -6.11 -11.58
C THR A 45 17.87 -5.28 -10.61
N GLY A 46 17.65 -3.98 -10.56
CA GLY A 46 18.31 -3.04 -9.67
C GLY A 46 17.31 -2.30 -8.79
N LYS A 47 17.64 -1.06 -8.42
CA LYS A 47 16.90 -0.28 -7.43
C LYS A 47 16.27 1.00 -7.99
N ASN A 48 15.28 1.51 -7.25
CA ASN A 48 14.63 2.80 -7.51
C ASN A 48 13.99 2.90 -8.90
N ASN A 49 13.33 1.83 -9.32
CA ASN A 49 12.61 1.79 -10.59
C ASN A 49 11.10 1.95 -10.36
N TYR A 50 10.43 2.49 -11.35
CA TYR A 50 8.97 2.53 -11.45
C TYR A 50 8.53 1.80 -12.72
N GLY A 51 7.56 0.92 -12.60
CA GLY A 51 6.94 0.31 -13.79
C GLY A 51 6.10 1.34 -14.54
N ILE A 52 5.10 1.91 -13.88
CA ILE A 52 4.22 2.94 -14.46
C ILE A 52 4.04 4.09 -13.47
N TYR A 53 4.25 5.32 -13.96
CA TYR A 53 4.04 6.54 -13.21
C TYR A 53 3.11 7.45 -14.02
N SER A 54 1.84 7.59 -13.62
CA SER A 54 0.86 8.21 -14.50
C SER A 54 -0.21 9.03 -13.80
N ALA A 55 -0.74 10.01 -14.56
CA ALA A 55 -1.80 10.92 -14.13
C ALA A 55 -3.18 10.56 -14.73
N GLY A 56 -3.24 9.73 -15.76
CA GLY A 56 -4.48 9.32 -16.42
C GLY A 56 -5.03 8.00 -15.89
N TYR A 57 -6.04 7.49 -16.59
CA TYR A 57 -6.53 6.14 -16.32
C TYR A 57 -5.62 5.11 -16.98
N THR A 58 -5.06 4.25 -16.17
CA THR A 58 -4.11 3.21 -16.60
C THR A 58 -4.64 1.84 -16.24
N VAL A 59 -4.52 0.89 -17.18
CA VAL A 59 -4.79 -0.53 -16.97
C VAL A 59 -3.49 -1.31 -17.13
N ASN A 60 -3.12 -2.07 -16.12
CA ASN A 60 -2.02 -3.01 -16.17
C ASN A 60 -2.55 -4.45 -16.27
N ASN A 61 -2.16 -5.15 -17.34
CA ASN A 61 -2.41 -6.58 -17.56
C ASN A 61 -1.14 -7.41 -17.47
N GLY A 62 0.04 -6.78 -17.56
CA GLY A 62 1.32 -7.46 -17.49
C GLY A 62 1.76 -7.77 -16.06
N ASN A 63 2.66 -8.75 -15.92
CA ASN A 63 3.29 -9.04 -14.64
C ASN A 63 4.45 -8.08 -14.39
N MET A 64 4.65 -7.72 -13.12
CA MET A 64 5.79 -6.93 -12.68
C MET A 64 6.59 -7.72 -11.65
N ASN A 65 7.81 -8.13 -12.01
CA ASN A 65 8.73 -8.77 -11.07
C ASN A 65 9.81 -7.78 -10.64
N LEU A 66 9.62 -7.19 -9.48
CA LEU A 66 10.52 -6.19 -8.90
C LEU A 66 11.25 -6.76 -7.67
N SER A 67 11.28 -8.09 -7.51
CA SER A 67 11.77 -8.75 -6.30
C SER A 67 13.30 -8.75 -6.17
N ALA A 68 14.04 -8.56 -7.25
CA ALA A 68 15.49 -8.65 -7.25
C ALA A 68 16.20 -7.43 -6.62
N GLY A 69 15.54 -6.28 -6.53
CA GLY A 69 16.14 -5.05 -6.00
C GLY A 69 15.33 -4.42 -4.88
N THR A 70 15.82 -3.29 -4.39
CA THR A 70 15.20 -2.50 -3.33
C THR A 70 14.63 -1.19 -3.86
N GLY A 71 13.63 -0.64 -3.16
CA GLY A 71 13.07 0.67 -3.50
C GLY A 71 12.31 0.72 -4.82
N ASN A 72 11.90 -0.41 -5.36
CA ASN A 72 11.16 -0.48 -6.62
C ASN A 72 9.66 -0.33 -6.39
N VAL A 73 9.02 0.46 -7.23
CA VAL A 73 7.58 0.71 -7.20
C VAL A 73 6.95 0.19 -8.49
N GLY A 74 5.92 -0.63 -8.36
CA GLY A 74 5.22 -1.16 -9.53
C GLY A 74 4.50 -0.06 -10.29
N VAL A 75 3.54 0.58 -9.66
CA VAL A 75 2.76 1.67 -10.24
C VAL A 75 2.60 2.84 -9.26
N TYR A 76 2.55 4.05 -9.80
CA TYR A 76 2.33 5.27 -9.01
C TYR A 76 1.31 6.17 -9.69
N SER A 77 0.17 6.39 -9.04
CA SER A 77 -0.91 7.23 -9.53
C SER A 77 -0.83 8.64 -8.93
N ILE A 78 -0.84 9.64 -9.79
CA ILE A 78 -0.75 11.07 -9.44
C ILE A 78 -1.86 11.89 -10.08
N LYS A 79 -2.02 13.15 -9.68
CA LYS A 79 -2.96 14.15 -10.26
C LYS A 79 -4.39 13.62 -10.37
N ALA A 80 -4.88 12.99 -9.29
CA ALA A 80 -6.20 12.36 -9.23
C ALA A 80 -6.45 11.29 -10.30
N GLY A 81 -5.39 10.75 -10.93
CA GLY A 81 -5.48 9.65 -11.87
C GLY A 81 -5.88 8.34 -11.21
N THR A 82 -6.04 7.30 -12.02
CA THR A 82 -6.36 5.94 -11.55
C THR A 82 -5.48 4.94 -12.25
N ILE A 83 -4.86 4.04 -11.48
CA ILE A 83 -4.16 2.87 -12.02
C ILE A 83 -4.84 1.61 -11.50
N GLU A 84 -5.28 0.79 -12.44
CA GLU A 84 -5.92 -0.50 -12.18
C GLU A 84 -4.98 -1.64 -12.58
N ASN A 85 -4.56 -2.46 -11.61
CA ASN A 85 -3.95 -3.76 -11.89
C ASN A 85 -5.08 -4.76 -12.17
N ARG A 86 -5.38 -4.99 -13.44
CA ARG A 86 -6.54 -5.79 -13.84
C ARG A 86 -6.25 -7.28 -13.81
N ASN A 87 -5.14 -7.71 -14.40
CA ASN A 87 -4.80 -9.12 -14.52
C ASN A 87 -3.37 -9.46 -14.07
N GLY A 88 -2.56 -8.45 -13.74
CA GLY A 88 -1.15 -8.65 -13.45
C GLY A 88 -0.88 -9.24 -12.06
N VAL A 89 0.25 -9.93 -11.96
CA VAL A 89 0.91 -10.25 -10.69
C VAL A 89 2.03 -9.26 -10.48
N ILE A 90 1.95 -8.47 -9.41
CA ILE A 90 2.99 -7.51 -9.05
C ILE A 90 3.72 -8.05 -7.82
N THR A 91 5.01 -8.33 -7.99
CA THR A 91 5.89 -8.83 -6.93
C THR A 91 6.94 -7.78 -6.60
N VAL A 92 7.01 -7.35 -5.34
CA VAL A 92 7.99 -6.35 -4.90
C VAL A 92 9.05 -6.97 -4.01
N GLY A 93 10.25 -6.42 -4.11
CA GLY A 93 11.39 -6.74 -3.26
C GLY A 93 11.41 -5.89 -1.99
N GLY A 94 12.60 -5.77 -1.40
CA GLY A 94 12.78 -5.10 -0.13
C GLY A 94 12.77 -3.58 -0.19
N SER A 95 12.73 -3.01 1.00
CA SER A 95 12.94 -1.59 1.26
C SER A 95 14.21 -1.39 2.06
N VAL A 96 14.81 -0.21 1.95
CA VAL A 96 15.89 0.27 2.82
C VAL A 96 15.41 1.58 3.48
N PRO A 97 14.66 1.49 4.60
CA PRO A 97 14.00 2.67 5.19
C PRO A 97 14.96 3.79 5.57
N GLY A 98 16.17 3.45 6.01
CA GLY A 98 17.20 4.44 6.34
C GLY A 98 17.71 5.27 5.15
N GLU A 99 17.47 4.81 3.93
CA GLU A 99 17.85 5.46 2.68
C GLU A 99 16.64 6.00 1.91
N ASP A 100 15.45 5.96 2.51
CA ASP A 100 14.16 6.32 1.86
C ASP A 100 13.86 5.50 0.59
N GLU A 101 14.34 4.27 0.54
CA GLU A 101 14.10 3.32 -0.53
C GLU A 101 12.97 2.36 -0.15
N TYR A 102 11.77 2.60 -0.64
CA TYR A 102 10.59 1.78 -0.31
C TYR A 102 10.13 0.94 -1.49
N GLY A 103 10.04 -0.38 -1.28
CA GLY A 103 9.37 -1.31 -2.21
C GLY A 103 7.86 -1.22 -2.04
N ILE A 104 7.15 -0.86 -3.10
CA ILE A 104 5.70 -0.68 -3.10
C ILE A 104 5.12 -1.27 -4.39
N ALA A 105 4.13 -2.15 -4.28
CA ALA A 105 3.51 -2.67 -5.50
C ALA A 105 2.66 -1.61 -6.19
N MET A 106 1.78 -0.92 -5.46
CA MET A 106 0.91 0.11 -6.01
C MET A 106 0.85 1.31 -5.06
N ALA A 107 1.14 2.51 -5.55
CA ALA A 107 1.12 3.75 -4.79
C ALA A 107 0.19 4.79 -5.41
N ALA A 108 -0.44 5.61 -4.56
CA ALA A 108 -1.33 6.70 -4.95
C ALA A 108 -1.12 7.93 -4.08
N GLY A 109 -0.89 9.07 -4.72
CA GLY A 109 -0.77 10.35 -4.05
C GLY A 109 0.54 10.53 -3.29
N TYR A 110 0.77 11.74 -2.84
CA TYR A 110 1.91 12.12 -2.02
C TYR A 110 1.57 13.32 -1.15
N THR A 111 1.84 13.21 0.13
CA THR A 111 1.74 14.29 1.11
C THR A 111 3.11 14.49 1.75
N TRP A 112 3.49 15.73 2.06
CA TRP A 112 4.79 15.99 2.67
C TRP A 112 4.99 15.19 3.94
N THR A 113 6.15 14.53 3.99
CA THR A 113 6.64 13.84 5.19
C THR A 113 7.24 14.84 6.18
N LYS A 114 7.53 14.37 7.40
CA LYS A 114 8.28 15.19 8.38
C LYS A 114 9.62 15.69 7.81
N LYS A 115 10.30 14.87 7.03
CA LYS A 115 11.55 15.26 6.37
C LYS A 115 11.35 16.37 5.33
N ASP A 116 10.26 16.33 4.59
CA ASP A 116 9.92 17.40 3.65
C ASP A 116 9.64 18.72 4.35
N LEU A 117 8.99 18.68 5.49
CA LEU A 117 8.70 19.89 6.29
C LEU A 117 9.95 20.57 6.83
N LEU A 118 11.06 19.85 6.94
CA LEU A 118 12.37 20.40 7.31
C LEU A 118 13.06 21.10 6.15
N LYS A 119 12.61 20.90 4.92
CA LYS A 119 13.17 21.53 3.72
C LYS A 119 12.50 22.87 3.44
N PRO A 120 13.20 23.85 2.82
CA PRO A 120 12.57 25.02 2.24
C PRO A 120 11.42 24.65 1.30
N VAL A 121 10.34 25.43 1.28
CA VAL A 121 9.14 25.13 0.47
C VAL A 121 9.49 24.89 -1.01
N SER A 122 10.45 25.65 -1.54
CA SER A 122 10.92 25.52 -2.93
C SER A 122 11.62 24.20 -3.25
N GLN A 123 12.02 23.44 -2.22
CA GLN A 123 12.71 22.15 -2.36
C GLN A 123 11.81 20.96 -2.01
N ARG A 124 10.56 21.23 -1.60
CA ARG A 124 9.61 20.15 -1.29
C ARG A 124 9.02 19.57 -2.56
N PRO A 125 8.80 18.24 -2.61
CA PRO A 125 8.08 17.64 -3.73
C PRO A 125 6.66 18.17 -3.83
N VAL A 126 6.06 18.07 -5.01
CA VAL A 126 4.68 18.47 -5.25
C VAL A 126 3.75 17.47 -4.61
N GLN A 127 2.83 17.94 -3.75
CA GLN A 127 1.76 17.10 -3.22
C GLN A 127 0.75 16.80 -4.30
N THR A 128 0.23 15.57 -4.29
CA THR A 128 -0.71 15.08 -5.30
C THR A 128 -1.62 14.02 -4.71
N THR A 129 -2.73 13.74 -5.38
CA THR A 129 -3.62 12.61 -5.05
C THR A 129 -3.61 11.59 -6.18
N GLY A 130 -4.12 10.41 -5.91
CA GLY A 130 -4.26 9.36 -6.91
C GLY A 130 -5.16 8.24 -6.42
N ASN A 131 -5.48 7.32 -7.32
CA ASN A 131 -6.34 6.18 -7.05
C ASN A 131 -5.68 4.91 -7.57
N ILE A 132 -5.68 3.86 -6.78
CA ILE A 132 -5.16 2.54 -7.17
C ILE A 132 -6.19 1.46 -6.90
N ILE A 133 -6.29 0.53 -7.84
CA ILE A 133 -7.24 -0.59 -7.79
C ILE A 133 -6.47 -1.88 -8.11
N ASN A 134 -6.48 -2.84 -7.21
CA ASN A 134 -5.93 -4.16 -7.46
C ASN A 134 -7.05 -5.18 -7.67
N ARG A 135 -7.08 -5.81 -8.85
CA ARG A 135 -7.94 -6.96 -9.15
C ARG A 135 -7.15 -8.24 -9.37
N GLY A 136 -5.82 -8.12 -9.50
CA GLY A 136 -4.90 -9.23 -9.63
C GLY A 136 -4.28 -9.66 -8.30
N THR A 137 -3.02 -10.02 -8.36
CA THR A 137 -2.26 -10.48 -7.19
C THR A 137 -1.10 -9.55 -6.91
N ILE A 138 -0.92 -9.20 -5.66
CA ILE A 138 0.25 -8.50 -5.14
C ILE A 138 1.00 -9.43 -4.20
N ASN A 139 2.30 -9.66 -4.46
CA ASN A 139 3.20 -10.40 -3.60
C ASN A 139 4.24 -9.45 -3.00
N VAL A 140 4.25 -9.33 -1.69
CA VAL A 140 5.23 -8.51 -0.95
C VAL A 140 6.33 -9.43 -0.45
N ASN A 141 7.42 -9.55 -1.24
CA ASN A 141 8.45 -10.56 -1.05
C ASN A 141 9.71 -10.06 -0.35
N GLY A 142 9.80 -8.78 -0.07
CA GLY A 142 10.97 -8.21 0.62
C GLY A 142 10.60 -7.47 1.89
N GLN A 143 11.53 -7.45 2.86
CA GLN A 143 11.31 -6.81 4.15
C GLN A 143 11.04 -5.31 4.03
N TYR A 144 10.21 -4.80 4.92
CA TYR A 144 9.82 -3.39 5.05
C TYR A 144 9.07 -2.84 3.84
N SER A 145 8.54 -3.68 2.98
CA SER A 145 7.82 -3.31 1.78
C SER A 145 6.31 -3.35 1.96
N LEU A 146 5.61 -2.71 1.03
CA LEU A 146 4.18 -2.48 1.06
C LEU A 146 3.49 -3.08 -0.17
N GLY A 147 2.28 -3.56 0.02
CA GLY A 147 1.39 -3.93 -1.10
C GLY A 147 0.80 -2.68 -1.76
N MET A 148 -0.04 -1.96 -1.03
CA MET A 148 -0.69 -0.74 -1.52
C MET A 148 -0.44 0.43 -0.57
N TYR A 149 -0.12 1.59 -1.13
CA TYR A 149 0.11 2.83 -0.41
C TYR A 149 -0.80 3.94 -0.96
N ALA A 150 -1.51 4.65 -0.10
CA ALA A 150 -2.26 5.82 -0.50
C ALA A 150 -2.08 6.96 0.51
N SER A 151 -1.84 8.16 0.00
CA SER A 151 -1.59 9.36 0.79
C SER A 151 -2.34 10.56 0.26
N GLY A 152 -3.00 11.27 1.16
CA GLY A 152 -3.67 12.53 0.87
C GLY A 152 -5.19 12.45 0.82
N ASN A 153 -5.83 13.56 1.15
CA ASN A 153 -7.28 13.70 1.06
C ASN A 153 -7.73 13.60 -0.40
N GLY A 154 -8.57 12.62 -0.72
CA GLY A 154 -8.99 12.28 -2.07
C GLY A 154 -8.22 11.14 -2.71
N SER A 155 -7.12 10.67 -2.10
CA SER A 155 -6.44 9.45 -2.55
C SER A 155 -7.15 8.20 -2.07
N THR A 156 -7.24 7.17 -2.92
CA THR A 156 -7.91 5.91 -2.60
C THR A 156 -7.09 4.69 -3.01
N ALA A 157 -7.24 3.61 -2.23
CA ALA A 157 -6.73 2.29 -2.56
C ALA A 157 -7.86 1.27 -2.42
N LYS A 158 -8.11 0.47 -3.46
CA LYS A 158 -9.15 -0.56 -3.46
C LYS A 158 -8.54 -1.90 -3.84
N ASN A 159 -8.66 -2.88 -2.95
CA ASN A 159 -8.23 -4.25 -3.22
C ASN A 159 -9.43 -5.16 -3.45
N TYR A 160 -9.58 -5.65 -4.67
CA TYR A 160 -10.55 -6.70 -5.04
C TYR A 160 -9.88 -8.06 -5.22
N GLY A 161 -8.56 -8.08 -5.36
CA GLY A 161 -7.76 -9.29 -5.54
C GLY A 161 -7.12 -9.77 -4.25
N THR A 162 -5.89 -10.24 -4.36
CA THR A 162 -5.13 -10.78 -3.23
C THR A 162 -3.85 -9.98 -3.00
N ILE A 163 -3.58 -9.66 -1.74
CA ILE A 163 -2.31 -9.15 -1.27
C ILE A 163 -1.71 -10.21 -0.35
N SER A 164 -0.54 -10.75 -0.71
CA SER A 164 0.16 -11.76 0.06
C SER A 164 1.48 -11.23 0.62
N LEU A 165 1.60 -11.27 1.94
CA LEU A 165 2.78 -10.83 2.69
C LEU A 165 3.73 -12.02 2.84
N ASN A 166 4.78 -12.06 2.02
CA ASN A 166 5.66 -13.21 1.87
C ASN A 166 7.04 -13.03 2.51
N ALA A 167 7.25 -11.94 3.21
CA ALA A 167 8.47 -11.66 3.96
C ALA A 167 8.14 -11.08 5.33
N ASN A 168 9.10 -11.13 6.24
CA ASN A 168 8.97 -10.51 7.56
C ASN A 168 8.88 -8.99 7.45
N ASN A 169 8.25 -8.34 8.41
CA ASN A 169 8.13 -6.88 8.49
C ASN A 169 7.52 -6.27 7.22
N THR A 170 6.42 -6.84 6.75
CA THR A 170 5.69 -6.35 5.56
C THR A 170 4.30 -5.86 5.93
N THR A 171 3.77 -4.98 5.10
CA THR A 171 2.45 -4.38 5.28
C THR A 171 1.61 -4.55 4.02
N GLY A 172 0.36 -4.94 4.18
CA GLY A 172 -0.55 -5.12 3.05
C GLY A 172 -1.00 -3.79 2.45
N MET A 173 -1.58 -2.92 3.27
CA MET A 173 -2.08 -1.62 2.84
C MET A 173 -1.66 -0.54 3.84
N TYR A 174 -1.05 0.54 3.36
CA TYR A 174 -0.63 1.68 4.15
C TYR A 174 -1.37 2.94 3.70
N LEU A 175 -2.21 3.46 4.58
CA LEU A 175 -3.08 4.61 4.30
C LEU A 175 -2.70 5.76 5.24
N THR A 176 -2.45 6.93 4.69
CA THR A 176 -2.06 8.08 5.48
C THR A 176 -2.67 9.39 4.98
N ASP A 177 -2.68 10.40 5.82
CA ASP A 177 -3.06 11.77 5.47
C ASP A 177 -4.43 11.86 4.79
N LYS A 178 -5.45 11.29 5.45
CA LYS A 178 -6.86 11.30 5.02
C LYS A 178 -7.18 10.46 3.77
N ALA A 179 -6.25 9.64 3.28
CA ALA A 179 -6.54 8.66 2.25
C ALA A 179 -7.57 7.63 2.73
N VAL A 180 -8.31 7.05 1.78
CA VAL A 180 -9.31 6.01 2.08
C VAL A 180 -8.94 4.72 1.37
N GLY A 181 -8.92 3.62 2.12
CA GLY A 181 -8.70 2.28 1.60
C GLY A 181 -9.94 1.40 1.75
N HIS A 182 -10.18 0.56 0.75
CA HIS A 182 -11.25 -0.45 0.77
C HIS A 182 -10.65 -1.82 0.47
N ASN A 183 -10.98 -2.81 1.28
CA ASN A 183 -10.67 -4.20 0.99
C ASN A 183 -11.95 -4.99 0.69
N TYR A 184 -12.13 -5.36 -0.56
CA TYR A 184 -13.17 -6.27 -1.03
C TYR A 184 -12.65 -7.69 -1.22
N GLY A 185 -11.33 -7.85 -1.32
CA GLY A 185 -10.64 -9.11 -1.56
C GLY A 185 -9.95 -9.65 -0.31
N THR A 186 -8.75 -10.15 -0.47
CA THR A 186 -8.02 -10.83 0.59
C THR A 186 -6.66 -10.18 0.84
N ILE A 187 -6.34 -9.98 2.12
CA ILE A 187 -4.99 -9.67 2.59
C ILE A 187 -4.55 -10.85 3.46
N THR A 188 -3.47 -11.50 3.09
CA THR A 188 -2.98 -12.73 3.74
C THR A 188 -1.45 -12.76 3.80
N ASN A 189 -0.87 -13.82 4.35
CA ASN A 189 0.57 -13.99 4.44
C ASN A 189 1.00 -15.42 4.10
N ALA A 190 2.25 -15.57 3.69
CA ALA A 190 2.86 -16.88 3.50
C ALA A 190 3.16 -17.56 4.85
N ALA A 191 3.27 -18.88 4.82
CA ALA A 191 3.64 -19.65 6.02
C ALA A 191 5.06 -19.29 6.49
N GLY A 192 5.25 -19.25 7.80
CA GLY A 192 6.55 -19.04 8.44
C GLY A 192 7.04 -17.60 8.53
N VAL A 193 6.33 -16.63 7.96
CA VAL A 193 6.64 -15.21 8.13
C VAL A 193 6.23 -14.72 9.52
N LYS A 194 6.84 -13.63 9.94
CA LYS A 194 6.54 -12.96 11.21
C LYS A 194 6.55 -11.44 11.04
N ASP A 195 6.00 -10.76 12.04
CA ASP A 195 6.00 -9.30 12.08
C ASP A 195 5.30 -8.69 10.84
N VAL A 196 4.14 -9.21 10.48
CA VAL A 196 3.33 -8.72 9.35
C VAL A 196 2.17 -7.87 9.85
N THR A 197 1.84 -6.82 9.10
CA THR A 197 0.71 -5.95 9.36
C THR A 197 -0.23 -5.95 8.16
N GLY A 198 -1.51 -6.23 8.41
CA GLY A 198 -2.51 -6.20 7.33
C GLY A 198 -2.70 -4.79 6.79
N VAL A 199 -3.03 -3.84 7.66
CA VAL A 199 -3.30 -2.45 7.29
C VAL A 199 -2.74 -1.48 8.33
N VAL A 200 -2.09 -0.43 7.86
CA VAL A 200 -1.75 0.76 8.66
C VAL A 200 -2.68 1.89 8.26
N VAL A 201 -3.28 2.54 9.25
CA VAL A 201 -4.19 3.68 9.05
C VAL A 201 -3.69 4.85 9.90
N LYS A 202 -3.14 5.88 9.25
CA LYS A 202 -2.41 6.97 9.90
C LYS A 202 -2.96 8.34 9.52
N ASN A 203 -2.87 9.31 10.43
CA ASN A 203 -3.14 10.72 10.16
C ASN A 203 -4.48 10.97 9.48
N GLY A 204 -5.56 10.54 10.11
CA GLY A 204 -6.92 10.78 9.64
C GLY A 204 -7.34 9.92 8.44
N ALA A 205 -6.52 8.98 8.01
CA ALA A 205 -6.91 8.02 6.98
C ALA A 205 -8.01 7.09 7.49
N LYS A 206 -8.70 6.43 6.56
CA LYS A 206 -9.80 5.50 6.84
C LYS A 206 -9.61 4.21 6.07
N PHE A 207 -9.77 3.09 6.76
CA PHE A 207 -9.83 1.77 6.15
C PHE A 207 -11.21 1.17 6.32
N ILE A 208 -11.77 0.64 5.23
CA ILE A 208 -13.06 -0.06 5.21
C ILE A 208 -12.81 -1.48 4.74
N ASN A 209 -13.00 -2.46 5.64
CA ASN A 209 -13.05 -3.85 5.23
C ASN A 209 -14.49 -4.16 4.83
N GLU A 210 -14.72 -4.28 3.53
CA GLU A 210 -16.05 -4.45 2.95
C GLU A 210 -16.63 -5.84 3.24
N ALA A 211 -17.90 -6.06 2.94
CA ALA A 211 -18.61 -7.31 3.30
C ALA A 211 -17.91 -8.58 2.76
N THR A 212 -17.26 -8.50 1.60
CA THR A 212 -16.49 -9.61 1.02
C THR A 212 -15.00 -9.59 1.43
N GLY A 213 -14.58 -8.54 2.12
CA GLY A 213 -13.19 -8.35 2.50
C GLY A 213 -12.74 -9.32 3.60
N VAL A 214 -11.58 -9.89 3.40
CA VAL A 214 -10.93 -10.80 4.37
C VAL A 214 -9.52 -10.31 4.64
N VAL A 215 -9.21 -10.09 5.91
CA VAL A 215 -7.85 -9.92 6.41
C VAL A 215 -7.54 -11.15 7.25
N SER A 216 -6.78 -12.07 6.69
CA SER A 216 -6.46 -13.36 7.31
C SER A 216 -4.96 -13.52 7.42
N LEU A 217 -4.43 -13.34 8.63
CA LEU A 217 -3.01 -13.43 8.93
C LEU A 217 -2.79 -14.54 9.97
N ASN A 218 -1.85 -15.41 9.65
CA ASN A 218 -1.38 -16.46 10.55
C ASN A 218 0.15 -16.40 10.62
N ALA A 219 0.64 -15.64 11.57
CA ALA A 219 2.06 -15.40 11.74
C ALA A 219 2.37 -15.03 13.20
N THR A 220 3.60 -15.18 13.60
CA THR A 220 4.07 -14.64 14.89
C THR A 220 4.08 -13.12 14.82
N ASN A 221 3.52 -12.46 15.84
CA ASN A 221 3.40 -11.01 15.93
C ASN A 221 2.69 -10.39 14.71
N ALA A 222 1.62 -11.02 14.21
CA ALA A 222 0.79 -10.44 13.18
C ALA A 222 -0.12 -9.35 13.77
N LEU A 223 -0.31 -8.29 13.02
CA LEU A 223 -1.21 -7.20 13.38
C LEU A 223 -2.23 -7.01 12.25
N GLY A 224 -3.50 -7.17 12.57
CA GLY A 224 -4.57 -6.97 11.58
C GLY A 224 -4.62 -5.54 11.10
N VAL A 225 -4.76 -4.59 12.02
CA VAL A 225 -4.74 -3.15 11.74
C VAL A 225 -3.94 -2.41 12.80
N LEU A 226 -3.07 -1.50 12.34
CA LEU A 226 -2.42 -0.49 13.16
C LEU A 226 -3.07 0.87 12.88
N ARG A 227 -3.70 1.45 13.90
CA ARG A 227 -4.19 2.82 13.88
C ARG A 227 -3.16 3.71 14.57
N THR A 228 -2.72 4.77 13.88
CA THR A 228 -1.67 5.64 14.42
C THR A 228 -1.85 7.08 13.97
N LYS A 229 -1.08 7.97 14.54
CA LYS A 229 -1.01 9.39 14.15
C LYS A 229 0.33 10.00 14.54
N ASP A 230 0.72 11.03 13.85
CA ASP A 230 1.76 11.95 14.29
C ASP A 230 1.20 12.95 15.32
N GLU A 231 2.08 13.65 16.03
CA GLU A 231 1.69 14.69 16.98
C GLU A 231 0.87 15.78 16.28
N GLY A 232 -0.28 16.13 16.86
CA GLY A 232 -1.19 17.13 16.30
C GLY A 232 -2.12 16.63 15.20
N GLU A 233 -1.95 15.40 14.73
CA GLU A 233 -2.79 14.78 13.70
C GLU A 233 -3.95 13.98 14.33
N THR A 234 -4.89 13.59 13.47
CA THR A 234 -6.03 12.77 13.85
C THR A 234 -5.71 11.29 13.71
N LEU A 235 -6.17 10.47 14.64
CA LEU A 235 -6.03 9.02 14.58
C LEU A 235 -6.74 8.44 13.35
N GLY A 236 -6.13 7.41 12.73
CA GLY A 236 -6.78 6.65 11.66
C GLY A 236 -8.05 5.95 12.13
N VAL A 237 -8.99 5.72 11.20
CA VAL A 237 -10.33 5.16 11.45
C VAL A 237 -10.52 3.86 10.70
N ILE A 238 -11.25 2.91 11.29
CA ILE A 238 -11.56 1.61 10.70
C ILE A 238 -13.07 1.37 10.74
N GLU A 239 -13.61 0.89 9.62
CA GLU A 239 -14.94 0.29 9.54
C GLU A 239 -14.80 -1.16 9.07
N ASN A 240 -15.40 -2.11 9.78
CA ASN A 240 -15.36 -3.51 9.40
C ASN A 240 -16.75 -4.06 9.13
N TYR A 241 -17.01 -4.48 7.89
CA TYR A 241 -18.18 -5.21 7.45
C TYR A 241 -17.85 -6.66 7.05
N GLY A 242 -16.55 -6.98 6.93
CA GLY A 242 -16.03 -8.26 6.50
C GLY A 242 -15.44 -9.08 7.64
N THR A 243 -14.37 -9.79 7.35
CA THR A 243 -13.74 -10.73 8.28
C THR A 243 -12.29 -10.30 8.58
N PHE A 244 -11.95 -10.30 9.88
CA PHE A 244 -10.58 -10.33 10.37
C PHE A 244 -10.36 -11.70 11.04
N ASN A 245 -9.39 -12.46 10.54
CA ASN A 245 -8.97 -13.72 11.11
C ASN A 245 -7.46 -13.65 11.37
N ILE A 246 -7.10 -13.23 12.57
CA ILE A 246 -5.72 -12.98 12.96
C ILE A 246 -5.31 -14.01 14.00
N THR A 247 -4.35 -14.87 13.66
CA THR A 247 -3.87 -15.95 14.52
C THR A 247 -2.34 -15.95 14.56
N GLY A 248 -1.79 -16.69 15.49
CA GLY A 248 -0.35 -16.77 15.73
C GLY A 248 0.04 -16.14 17.05
N ASP A 249 1.19 -16.54 17.57
CA ASP A 249 1.69 -16.08 18.87
C ASP A 249 1.98 -14.57 18.82
N GLY A 250 1.55 -13.86 19.87
CA GLY A 250 1.78 -12.43 19.98
C GLY A 250 0.98 -11.56 19.01
N SER A 251 -0.03 -12.11 18.33
CA SER A 251 -0.81 -11.39 17.32
C SER A 251 -2.00 -10.63 17.91
N GLU A 252 -2.37 -9.53 17.24
CA GLU A 252 -3.51 -8.66 17.58
C GLU A 252 -4.36 -8.38 16.35
N VAL A 253 -5.68 -8.27 16.50
CA VAL A 253 -6.55 -7.82 15.41
C VAL A 253 -6.39 -6.34 15.18
N GLU A 254 -6.35 -5.54 16.23
CA GLU A 254 -6.25 -4.09 16.16
C GLU A 254 -5.28 -3.58 17.22
N LYS A 255 -4.48 -2.59 16.84
CA LYS A 255 -3.66 -1.82 17.76
C LYS A 255 -3.75 -0.35 17.48
N VAL A 256 -3.68 0.45 18.55
CA VAL A 256 -3.56 1.90 18.47
C VAL A 256 -2.24 2.31 19.07
N SER A 257 -1.50 3.09 18.31
CA SER A 257 -0.26 3.69 18.74
C SER A 257 -0.29 5.19 18.44
N GLU A 258 -0.15 6.00 19.49
CA GLU A 258 0.12 7.43 19.38
C GLU A 258 1.62 7.59 19.46
N SER A 259 2.29 7.50 18.33
CA SER A 259 3.73 7.49 18.33
C SER A 259 4.32 8.83 17.94
N LYS A 260 5.18 9.36 18.79
CA LYS A 260 6.15 10.38 18.39
C LYS A 260 7.26 9.82 17.51
N ASP A 261 7.44 8.51 17.56
CA ASP A 261 8.49 7.79 16.84
C ASP A 261 8.04 6.34 16.72
N LEU A 262 7.52 5.96 15.54
CA LEU A 262 7.05 4.60 15.27
C LEU A 262 8.10 3.55 15.58
N ASN A 263 9.37 3.87 15.44
CA ASN A 263 10.47 2.96 15.74
C ASN A 263 10.71 2.73 17.24
N LYS A 264 10.23 3.62 18.10
CA LYS A 264 10.45 3.54 19.56
C LYS A 264 9.20 3.22 20.35
N SER A 265 8.03 3.42 19.79
CA SER A 265 6.77 3.35 20.54
C SER A 265 5.94 2.13 20.23
N LEU A 266 6.45 1.25 19.41
CA LEU A 266 5.87 -0.06 19.21
C LEU A 266 6.11 -0.94 20.45
N GLY A 267 5.95 -0.35 21.63
CA GLY A 267 5.91 -1.06 22.88
C GLY A 267 4.59 -1.82 23.04
N LYS A 268 4.56 -2.77 23.94
CA LYS A 268 3.36 -3.56 24.23
C LYS A 268 2.16 -2.66 24.47
N GLY A 269 1.18 -2.76 23.60
CA GLY A 269 -0.04 -1.95 23.64
C GLY A 269 -0.87 -2.26 24.86
N LYS A 270 -1.25 -1.22 25.57
CA LYS A 270 -2.12 -1.31 26.71
C LYS A 270 -3.54 -0.83 26.43
N ASP A 271 -3.75 -0.15 25.31
CA ASP A 271 -5.00 0.52 25.03
C ASP A 271 -5.84 -0.33 24.07
N LYS A 272 -6.97 -0.79 24.57
CA LYS A 272 -8.01 -1.40 23.75
C LYS A 272 -8.79 -0.28 23.10
N ILE A 273 -8.78 -0.24 21.78
CA ILE A 273 -9.73 0.59 21.05
C ILE A 273 -10.70 -0.30 20.32
N SER A 274 -11.97 0.03 20.45
CA SER A 274 -13.02 -0.67 19.71
C SER A 274 -12.95 -0.29 18.24
N ILE A 275 -13.01 -1.29 17.37
CA ILE A 275 -13.35 -1.10 15.98
C ILE A 275 -14.79 -0.63 15.92
N ASP A 276 -15.07 0.48 15.21
CA ASP A 276 -16.44 0.86 14.90
C ASP A 276 -17.06 -0.22 14.02
N VAL A 277 -18.04 -0.93 14.59
CA VAL A 277 -18.73 -2.03 13.92
C VAL A 277 -20.13 -1.58 13.56
N PRO A 278 -20.38 -1.16 12.31
CA PRO A 278 -21.72 -0.82 11.85
C PRO A 278 -22.67 -2.03 11.93
N ALA A 279 -23.98 -1.76 11.98
CA ALA A 279 -24.98 -2.82 12.01
C ALA A 279 -24.79 -3.81 10.85
N GLY A 280 -24.76 -5.11 11.17
CA GLY A 280 -24.53 -6.18 10.20
C GLY A 280 -23.08 -6.52 9.89
N ALA A 281 -22.10 -5.82 10.48
CA ALA A 281 -20.69 -6.15 10.36
C ALA A 281 -20.24 -7.17 11.41
N THR A 282 -19.10 -7.82 11.17
CA THR A 282 -18.48 -8.78 12.11
C THR A 282 -17.18 -8.22 12.67
N THR A 283 -16.86 -8.58 13.92
CA THR A 283 -15.57 -8.27 14.54
C THR A 283 -14.72 -9.52 14.61
N GLY A 284 -13.41 -9.36 14.41
CA GLY A 284 -12.45 -10.41 14.72
C GLY A 284 -12.17 -10.54 16.22
N THR A 285 -11.52 -11.62 16.60
CA THR A 285 -11.05 -11.82 17.97
C THR A 285 -9.76 -11.03 18.18
N ILE A 286 -9.73 -10.17 19.20
CA ILE A 286 -8.55 -9.39 19.57
C ILE A 286 -7.68 -10.21 20.51
N LYS A 287 -6.42 -10.44 20.14
CA LYS A 287 -5.39 -10.95 21.04
C LYS A 287 -4.30 -9.90 21.16
N LEU A 288 -3.93 -9.58 22.38
CA LEU A 288 -2.85 -8.64 22.65
C LEU A 288 -1.48 -9.31 22.47
N GLY A 289 -0.58 -8.70 21.71
CA GLY A 289 0.78 -9.19 21.45
C GLY A 289 1.74 -8.05 21.13
N ASP A 290 2.93 -8.41 20.72
CA ASP A 290 3.95 -7.43 20.34
C ASP A 290 3.64 -6.81 18.97
N ILE A 291 4.03 -5.57 18.80
CA ILE A 291 3.71 -4.79 17.61
C ILE A 291 4.69 -5.09 16.49
N VAL A 292 4.14 -5.16 15.30
CA VAL A 292 4.89 -5.24 14.05
C VAL A 292 5.39 -3.86 13.66
N GLN A 293 6.66 -3.77 13.33
CA GLN A 293 7.24 -2.55 12.81
C GLN A 293 6.93 -2.41 11.32
N SER A 294 6.07 -1.46 10.99
CA SER A 294 5.79 -1.11 9.61
C SER A 294 6.76 -0.04 9.11
N PRO A 295 7.10 -0.02 7.81
CA PRO A 295 7.95 1.04 7.26
C PRO A 295 7.28 2.41 7.39
N GLU A 296 8.06 3.41 7.79
CA GLU A 296 7.65 4.81 7.74
C GLU A 296 7.81 5.34 6.32
N ILE A 297 6.73 5.72 5.72
CA ILE A 297 6.74 6.42 4.42
C ILE A 297 6.30 7.86 4.62
#